data_965bfa002c77f308d9575017fe765006
#
_entry.id   965bfa002c77f308d9575017fe765006
#
_cell.length_a   1.000
_cell.length_b   1.000
_cell.length_c   1.000
_cell.angle_alpha   90.00
_cell.angle_beta   90.00
_cell.angle_gamma   90.00
#
_symmetry.space_group_name_H-M   'P 1'
#
loop_
_entity.id
_entity.type
_entity.pdbx_description
1 polymer ?
#
loop_
_entity_poly.entity_id
_entity_poly.type
_entity_poly.pdbx_seq_one_letter_code
_entity_poly.pdbx_strand_id
1 'polypeptide(L)'
;GDPRGGLGVECLSGSGLIAGEMSRACGDIFTATIVTGRSVGIGAYLARLGTRVIQVASSPMILTGYQALNKLLGREVYTSNLQLGGPGIMHANGVSHLVVQDDLHAMREYLRWLAYVPERRGLPPRILPPVDPVDRDVAFTPTSTPYDPRAMIAGAIVDGVYVPGLFDRDSFQETLAGWATSVVVGRARLGGMPFGVIDHVGRAECRESDGTTRAGWGLFEH
;
A
#
# COMPACT_ATOMS: atom_id res chain seq x y z
N GLY A 1 -7.23 15.46 29.97
CA GLY A 1 -8.51 14.86 29.63
C GLY A 1 -9.67 15.57 30.27
N ASP A 2 -10.88 15.46 29.71
CA ASP A 2 -12.09 15.93 30.37
C ASP A 2 -12.41 14.98 31.51
N PRO A 3 -12.39 15.44 32.79
CA PRO A 3 -12.66 14.58 33.93
C PRO A 3 -14.09 14.01 33.97
N ARG A 4 -14.99 14.52 33.10
CA ARG A 4 -16.40 14.12 33.05
C ARG A 4 -16.71 13.09 31.97
N GLY A 5 -15.88 12.91 30.96
CA GLY A 5 -16.17 12.05 29.82
C GLY A 5 -15.08 11.09 29.41
N GLY A 6 -13.90 11.19 30.00
CA GLY A 6 -12.71 10.51 29.51
C GLY A 6 -12.30 10.98 28.13
N LEU A 7 -11.03 10.91 27.79
CA LEU A 7 -10.52 11.21 26.46
C LEU A 7 -9.59 10.11 26.00
N GLY A 8 -9.59 9.87 24.69
CA GLY A 8 -8.69 8.90 24.09
C GLY A 8 -9.07 7.48 24.46
N VAL A 9 -8.08 6.69 24.87
CA VAL A 9 -8.24 5.26 25.14
C VAL A 9 -9.13 4.94 26.34
N GLU A 10 -9.31 5.85 27.26
CA GLU A 10 -10.20 5.66 28.41
C GLU A 10 -11.66 5.66 27.98
N CYS A 11 -11.99 6.25 26.84
CA CYS A 11 -13.32 6.26 26.26
C CYS A 11 -13.49 5.11 25.27
N LEU A 12 -13.46 3.88 25.72
CA LEU A 12 -13.59 2.67 24.88
C LEU A 12 -14.91 2.64 24.09
N SER A 13 -15.99 3.21 24.61
CA SER A 13 -17.27 3.31 23.90
C SER A 13 -17.14 4.16 22.63
N GLY A 14 -16.47 5.29 22.69
CA GLY A 14 -16.21 6.13 21.51
C GLY A 14 -15.33 5.43 20.47
N SER A 15 -14.26 4.77 20.90
CA SER A 15 -13.41 3.98 20.01
C SER A 15 -14.15 2.81 19.39
N GLY A 16 -15.01 2.14 20.15
CA GLY A 16 -15.86 1.05 19.67
C GLY A 16 -16.87 1.51 18.62
N LEU A 17 -17.46 2.70 18.78
CA LEU A 17 -18.36 3.29 17.78
C LEU A 17 -17.61 3.57 16.47
N ILE A 18 -16.43 4.19 16.52
CA ILE A 18 -15.62 4.43 15.32
C ILE A 18 -15.26 3.11 14.63
N ALA A 19 -14.82 2.10 15.39
CA ALA A 19 -14.50 0.79 14.84
C ALA A 19 -15.71 0.12 14.19
N GLY A 20 -16.88 0.20 14.83
CA GLY A 20 -18.13 -0.33 14.31
C GLY A 20 -18.56 0.34 13.01
N GLU A 21 -18.48 1.68 12.93
CA GLU A 21 -18.82 2.41 11.72
C GLU A 21 -17.82 2.14 10.59
N MET A 22 -16.52 2.07 10.88
CA MET A 22 -15.51 1.71 9.88
C MET A 22 -15.73 0.29 9.35
N SER A 23 -16.03 -0.67 10.23
CA SER A 23 -16.30 -2.06 9.83
C SER A 23 -17.56 -2.16 8.95
N ARG A 24 -18.62 -1.41 9.30
CA ARG A 24 -19.84 -1.34 8.51
C ARG A 24 -19.60 -0.72 7.15
N ALA A 25 -18.85 0.38 7.11
CA ALA A 25 -18.51 1.09 5.89
C ALA A 25 -17.70 0.24 4.90
N CYS A 26 -16.82 -0.63 5.37
CA CYS A 26 -15.97 -1.48 4.50
C CYS A 26 -16.77 -2.35 3.53
N GLY A 27 -18.01 -2.72 3.84
CA GLY A 27 -18.88 -3.49 2.94
C GLY A 27 -19.55 -2.66 1.85
N ASP A 28 -19.67 -1.36 2.06
CA ASP A 28 -20.47 -0.49 1.22
C ASP A 28 -19.67 0.56 0.46
N ILE A 29 -18.63 1.09 1.06
CA ILE A 29 -17.82 2.16 0.48
C ILE A 29 -16.31 1.88 0.59
N PHE A 30 -15.54 2.55 -0.25
CA PHE A 30 -14.09 2.57 -0.13
C PHE A 30 -13.68 3.38 1.11
N THR A 31 -12.94 2.75 2.02
CA THR A 31 -12.38 3.40 3.19
C THR A 31 -10.86 3.41 3.10
N ALA A 32 -10.23 4.50 3.52
CA ALA A 32 -8.79 4.60 3.56
C ALA A 32 -8.32 5.24 4.86
N THR A 33 -7.17 4.81 5.32
CA THR A 33 -6.48 5.38 6.48
C THR A 33 -5.14 5.93 6.06
N ILE A 34 -4.82 7.13 6.49
CA ILE A 34 -3.51 7.74 6.35
C ILE A 34 -2.89 7.85 7.76
N VAL A 35 -1.75 7.19 7.95
CA VAL A 35 -1.00 7.21 9.21
C VAL A 35 0.09 8.25 9.11
N THR A 36 -0.17 9.43 9.68
CA THR A 36 0.72 10.62 9.63
C THR A 36 1.47 10.86 10.94
N GLY A 37 1.31 9.97 11.91
CA GLY A 37 1.94 10.07 13.22
C GLY A 37 1.97 8.74 13.92
N ARG A 38 2.48 8.73 15.15
CA ARG A 38 2.55 7.54 15.97
C ARG A 38 1.14 7.04 16.35
N SER A 39 0.74 5.91 15.80
CA SER A 39 -0.50 5.22 16.12
C SER A 39 -0.22 4.08 17.10
N VAL A 40 -0.83 4.12 18.29
CA VAL A 40 -0.57 3.18 19.39
C VAL A 40 -1.86 2.51 19.85
N GLY A 41 -1.81 1.21 20.12
CA GLY A 41 -2.92 0.46 20.70
C GLY A 41 -4.18 0.52 19.82
N ILE A 42 -5.26 1.06 20.38
CA ILE A 42 -6.54 1.22 19.65
C ILE A 42 -6.39 2.09 18.40
N GLY A 43 -5.47 3.07 18.37
CA GLY A 43 -5.19 3.87 17.20
C GLY A 43 -4.62 3.05 16.05
N ALA A 44 -3.73 2.10 16.33
CA ALA A 44 -3.20 1.18 15.33
C ALA A 44 -4.28 0.21 14.83
N TYR A 45 -5.16 -0.25 15.72
CA TYR A 45 -6.32 -1.06 15.37
C TYR A 45 -7.27 -0.32 14.42
N LEU A 46 -7.64 0.92 14.75
CA LEU A 46 -8.52 1.75 13.92
C LEU A 46 -7.87 2.03 12.55
N ALA A 47 -6.56 2.29 12.53
CA ALA A 47 -5.83 2.50 11.28
C ALA A 47 -5.93 1.28 10.34
N ARG A 48 -5.88 0.06 10.88
CA ARG A 48 -5.95 -1.17 10.08
C ARG A 48 -7.36 -1.47 9.56
N LEU A 49 -8.40 -0.86 10.08
CA LEU A 49 -9.77 -1.05 9.60
C LEU A 49 -10.03 -0.41 8.23
N GLY A 50 -9.21 0.52 7.77
CA GLY A 50 -9.31 1.04 6.41
C GLY A 50 -9.08 -0.05 5.36
N THR A 51 -9.90 -0.05 4.30
CA THR A 51 -9.72 -0.94 3.13
C THR A 51 -8.33 -0.75 2.51
N ARG A 52 -7.79 0.45 2.60
CA ARG A 52 -6.43 0.82 2.21
C ARG A 52 -5.75 1.62 3.31
N VAL A 53 -4.46 1.36 3.50
CA VAL A 53 -3.63 2.04 4.48
C VAL A 53 -2.42 2.64 3.79
N ILE A 54 -2.25 3.95 3.94
CA ILE A 54 -1.04 4.68 3.56
C ILE A 54 -0.28 4.99 4.84
N GLN A 55 0.99 4.66 4.88
CA GLN A 55 1.85 4.95 6.04
C GLN A 55 2.94 5.94 5.64
N VAL A 56 3.04 7.04 6.37
CA VAL A 56 4.18 7.97 6.26
C VAL A 56 5.41 7.30 6.89
N ALA A 57 6.55 7.43 6.26
CA ALA A 57 7.78 6.71 6.60
C ALA A 57 8.24 6.89 8.07
N SER A 58 7.95 8.06 8.66
CA SER A 58 8.27 8.38 10.07
C SER A 58 7.21 7.95 11.07
N SER A 59 6.09 7.33 10.63
CA SER A 59 4.89 7.13 11.43
C SER A 59 4.68 5.66 11.78
N PRO A 60 5.08 5.20 12.99
CA PRO A 60 4.90 3.81 13.39
C PRO A 60 3.45 3.49 13.77
N MET A 61 3.01 2.27 13.42
CA MET A 61 1.78 1.64 13.88
C MET A 61 2.14 0.52 14.84
N ILE A 62 1.84 0.66 16.12
CA ILE A 62 2.26 -0.27 17.16
C ILE A 62 1.14 -0.55 18.16
N LEU A 63 1.13 -1.72 18.76
CA LEU A 63 0.23 -2.03 19.87
C LEU A 63 0.78 -1.52 21.20
N THR A 64 2.10 -1.67 21.40
CA THR A 64 2.80 -1.27 22.61
C THR A 64 4.11 -0.57 22.25
N GLY A 65 4.44 0.52 22.94
CA GLY A 65 5.68 1.28 22.70
C GLY A 65 6.94 0.49 23.09
N TYR A 66 8.05 0.78 22.42
CA TYR A 66 9.32 0.06 22.59
C TYR A 66 9.84 0.10 24.04
N GLN A 67 9.67 1.23 24.76
CA GLN A 67 10.10 1.35 26.14
C GLN A 67 9.38 0.40 27.08
N ALA A 68 8.07 0.20 26.89
CA ALA A 68 7.30 -0.76 27.70
C ALA A 68 7.71 -2.19 27.40
N LEU A 69 8.02 -2.51 26.13
CA LEU A 69 8.55 -3.83 25.76
C LEU A 69 9.94 -4.07 26.35
N ASN A 70 10.85 -3.11 26.31
CA ASN A 70 12.16 -3.22 26.91
C ASN A 70 12.05 -3.46 28.42
N LYS A 71 11.16 -2.74 29.09
CA LYS A 71 10.87 -2.94 30.52
C LYS A 71 10.36 -4.34 30.82
N LEU A 72 9.47 -4.87 29.98
CA LEU A 72 8.94 -6.24 30.11
C LEU A 72 10.05 -7.27 29.90
N LEU A 73 10.94 -7.04 28.92
CA LEU A 73 12.07 -7.94 28.59
C LEU A 73 13.24 -7.84 29.59
N GLY A 74 13.22 -6.84 30.48
CA GLY A 74 14.31 -6.59 31.42
C GLY A 74 15.65 -6.14 30.78
N ARG A 75 15.61 -5.74 29.51
CA ARG A 75 16.80 -5.29 28.74
C ARG A 75 16.43 -4.37 27.60
N GLU A 76 17.35 -3.52 27.19
CA GLU A 76 17.21 -2.62 26.05
C GLU A 76 17.41 -3.38 24.72
N VAL A 77 16.31 -3.80 24.10
CA VAL A 77 16.30 -4.50 22.80
C VAL A 77 15.97 -3.54 21.68
N TYR A 78 15.01 -2.64 21.93
CA TYR A 78 14.50 -1.70 20.94
C TYR A 78 14.89 -0.27 21.30
N THR A 79 15.23 0.52 20.30
CA THR A 79 15.59 1.94 20.44
C THR A 79 14.55 2.89 19.87
N SER A 80 13.60 2.36 19.06
CA SER A 80 12.58 3.14 18.38
C SER A 80 11.31 2.33 18.14
N ASN A 81 10.17 3.01 18.12
CA ASN A 81 8.89 2.43 17.71
C ASN A 81 8.87 2.04 16.22
N LEU A 82 9.73 2.62 15.39
CA LEU A 82 9.85 2.24 13.98
C LEU A 82 10.37 0.80 13.80
N GLN A 83 11.15 0.30 14.76
CA GLN A 83 11.59 -1.10 14.78
C GLN A 83 10.45 -2.10 15.05
N LEU A 84 9.33 -1.63 15.61
CA LEU A 84 8.16 -2.46 15.95
C LEU A 84 7.04 -2.35 14.93
N GLY A 85 6.83 -1.17 14.36
CA GLY A 85 5.72 -0.91 13.47
C GLY A 85 5.98 0.16 12.42
N GLY A 86 7.24 0.39 12.09
CA GLY A 86 7.62 1.22 10.96
C GLY A 86 7.37 0.53 9.62
N PRO A 87 7.60 1.24 8.51
CA PRO A 87 7.35 0.71 7.16
C PRO A 87 8.08 -0.59 6.85
N GLY A 88 9.31 -0.75 7.36
CA GLY A 88 10.08 -1.99 7.18
C GLY A 88 9.39 -3.24 7.73
N ILE A 89 8.47 -3.08 8.68
CA ILE A 89 7.64 -4.17 9.22
C ILE A 89 6.26 -4.17 8.58
N MET A 90 5.57 -3.02 8.60
CA MET A 90 4.14 -2.96 8.24
C MET A 90 3.89 -3.02 6.73
N HIS A 91 4.86 -2.60 5.92
CA HIS A 91 4.76 -2.74 4.48
C HIS A 91 5.18 -4.14 4.02
N ALA A 92 6.22 -4.70 4.65
CA ALA A 92 6.70 -6.04 4.34
C ALA A 92 5.70 -7.14 4.73
N ASN A 93 4.84 -6.92 5.72
CA ASN A 93 3.80 -7.87 6.14
C ASN A 93 2.41 -7.60 5.54
N GLY A 94 2.29 -6.61 4.63
CA GLY A 94 1.04 -6.28 3.94
C GLY A 94 0.02 -5.46 4.75
N VAL A 95 0.36 -4.98 5.94
CA VAL A 95 -0.52 -4.11 6.74
C VAL A 95 -0.61 -2.72 6.11
N SER A 96 0.53 -2.14 5.72
CA SER A 96 0.58 -0.89 4.98
C SER A 96 0.63 -1.16 3.48
N HIS A 97 -0.39 -0.69 2.77
CA HIS A 97 -0.51 -0.91 1.32
C HIS A 97 0.43 0.00 0.52
N LEU A 98 0.72 1.18 1.05
CA LEU A 98 1.61 2.17 0.43
C LEU A 98 2.41 2.88 1.50
N VAL A 99 3.69 3.14 1.22
CA VAL A 99 4.58 3.95 2.06
C VAL A 99 4.94 5.22 1.31
N VAL A 100 4.88 6.34 2.00
CA VAL A 100 5.16 7.68 1.46
C VAL A 100 6.08 8.45 2.38
N GLN A 101 6.71 9.50 1.88
CA GLN A 101 7.70 10.26 2.64
C GLN A 101 7.08 11.25 3.62
N ASP A 102 5.97 11.88 3.24
CA ASP A 102 5.32 12.94 4.01
C ASP A 102 3.79 12.94 3.82
N ASP A 103 3.13 13.82 4.57
CA ASP A 103 1.67 13.94 4.60
C ASP A 103 1.09 14.44 3.26
N LEU A 104 1.80 15.34 2.57
CA LEU A 104 1.35 15.87 1.28
C LEU A 104 1.39 14.77 0.21
N HIS A 105 2.45 13.97 0.21
CA HIS A 105 2.56 12.80 -0.64
C HIS A 105 1.46 11.78 -0.33
N ALA A 106 1.14 11.57 0.95
CA ALA A 106 0.05 10.69 1.36
C ALA A 106 -1.31 11.15 0.81
N MET A 107 -1.60 12.43 0.89
CA MET A 107 -2.84 13.01 0.34
C MET A 107 -2.90 12.89 -1.18
N ARG A 108 -1.80 13.13 -1.88
CA ARG A 108 -1.71 12.95 -3.33
C ARG A 108 -2.03 11.51 -3.74
N GLU A 109 -1.41 10.53 -3.09
CA GLU A 109 -1.63 9.11 -3.40
C GLU A 109 -3.05 8.66 -3.02
N TYR A 110 -3.61 9.20 -1.95
CA TYR A 110 -5.00 8.98 -1.59
C TYR A 110 -5.96 9.49 -2.67
N LEU A 111 -5.76 10.71 -3.17
CA LEU A 111 -6.57 11.28 -4.26
C LEU A 111 -6.43 10.45 -5.56
N ARG A 112 -5.24 9.91 -5.84
CA ARG A 112 -5.06 8.97 -6.96
C ARG A 112 -5.90 7.71 -6.77
N TRP A 113 -5.98 7.14 -5.57
CA TRP A 113 -6.85 6.00 -5.30
C TRP A 113 -8.32 6.36 -5.48
N LEU A 114 -8.75 7.53 -5.00
CA LEU A 114 -10.14 7.98 -5.15
C LEU A 114 -10.54 8.15 -6.61
N ALA A 115 -9.61 8.49 -7.49
CA ALA A 115 -9.89 8.63 -8.92
C ALA A 115 -10.33 7.31 -9.59
N TYR A 116 -10.10 6.17 -8.94
CA TYR A 116 -10.55 4.85 -9.39
C TYR A 116 -11.89 4.42 -8.76
N VAL A 117 -12.40 5.17 -7.79
CA VAL A 117 -13.64 4.85 -7.08
C VAL A 117 -14.80 5.53 -7.81
N PRO A 118 -15.87 4.81 -8.19
CA PRO A 118 -17.06 5.45 -8.77
C PRO A 118 -17.73 6.37 -7.74
N GLU A 119 -18.44 7.39 -8.21
CA GLU A 119 -19.12 8.38 -7.34
C GLU A 119 -20.13 7.74 -6.40
N ARG A 120 -20.74 6.64 -6.82
CA ARG A 120 -21.67 5.83 -6.04
C ARG A 120 -21.69 4.39 -6.53
N ARG A 121 -22.14 3.50 -5.68
CA ARG A 121 -22.29 2.08 -5.99
C ARG A 121 -23.19 1.88 -7.22
N GLY A 122 -22.78 1.01 -8.13
CA GLY A 122 -23.51 0.68 -9.35
C GLY A 122 -23.26 1.60 -10.54
N LEU A 123 -22.54 2.70 -10.37
CA LEU A 123 -22.09 3.51 -11.51
C LEU A 123 -20.81 2.91 -12.13
N PRO A 124 -20.62 3.08 -13.45
CA PRO A 124 -19.37 2.73 -14.08
C PRO A 124 -18.22 3.57 -13.53
N PRO A 125 -16.99 3.05 -13.55
CA PRO A 125 -15.84 3.82 -13.15
C PRO A 125 -15.63 5.01 -14.08
N ARG A 126 -15.08 6.11 -13.54
CA ARG A 126 -14.86 7.34 -14.29
C ARG A 126 -13.72 7.16 -15.30
N ILE A 127 -14.01 7.40 -16.57
CA ILE A 127 -13.01 7.49 -17.64
C ILE A 127 -12.42 8.90 -17.60
N LEU A 128 -11.11 9.00 -17.52
CA LEU A 128 -10.39 10.28 -17.55
C LEU A 128 -9.73 10.47 -18.91
N PRO A 129 -9.50 11.71 -19.35
CA PRO A 129 -8.69 11.95 -20.54
C PRO A 129 -7.30 11.30 -20.35
N PRO A 130 -6.83 10.47 -21.30
CA PRO A 130 -5.50 9.89 -21.23
C PRO A 130 -4.43 10.97 -21.42
N VAL A 131 -3.27 10.77 -20.79
CA VAL A 131 -2.10 11.63 -20.98
C VAL A 131 -1.43 11.34 -22.32
N ASP A 132 -1.43 10.07 -22.70
CA ASP A 132 -0.89 9.59 -23.98
C ASP A 132 -1.96 9.58 -25.08
N PRO A 133 -1.57 9.67 -26.36
CA PRO A 133 -2.48 9.40 -27.47
C PRO A 133 -3.09 8.00 -27.36
N VAL A 134 -4.40 7.87 -27.63
CA VAL A 134 -5.11 6.58 -27.50
C VAL A 134 -4.62 5.56 -28.54
N ASP A 135 -4.16 6.05 -29.68
CA ASP A 135 -3.63 5.28 -30.82
C ASP A 135 -2.11 5.08 -30.79
N ARG A 136 -1.47 5.35 -29.64
CA ARG A 136 -0.02 5.15 -29.49
C ARG A 136 0.36 3.68 -29.60
N ASP A 137 1.54 3.42 -30.08
CA ASP A 137 2.13 2.09 -30.05
C ASP A 137 2.62 1.74 -28.64
N VAL A 138 2.49 0.46 -28.27
CA VAL A 138 3.18 -0.11 -27.12
C VAL A 138 4.58 -0.48 -27.53
N ALA A 139 5.56 0.28 -27.07
CA ALA A 139 6.95 0.11 -27.50
C ALA A 139 7.71 -0.93 -26.68
N PHE A 140 7.25 -1.24 -25.47
CA PHE A 140 7.86 -2.28 -24.65
C PHE A 140 7.61 -3.66 -25.27
N THR A 141 8.69 -4.40 -25.51
CA THR A 141 8.63 -5.78 -26.00
C THR A 141 9.15 -6.72 -24.92
N PRO A 142 8.33 -7.69 -24.45
CA PRO A 142 8.80 -8.70 -23.50
C PRO A 142 9.99 -9.48 -24.06
N THR A 143 10.98 -9.72 -23.21
CA THR A 143 12.18 -10.47 -23.55
C THR A 143 12.05 -11.93 -23.11
N SER A 144 12.84 -12.84 -23.71
CA SER A 144 12.94 -14.23 -23.27
C SER A 144 13.71 -14.38 -21.94
N THR A 145 14.40 -13.35 -21.50
CA THR A 145 15.07 -13.27 -20.20
C THR A 145 14.13 -12.63 -19.17
N PRO A 146 14.26 -12.97 -17.88
CA PRO A 146 13.48 -12.32 -16.82
C PRO A 146 13.62 -10.80 -16.85
N TYR A 147 12.49 -10.09 -16.76
CA TYR A 147 12.42 -8.64 -16.71
C TYR A 147 11.44 -8.20 -15.60
N ASP A 148 11.56 -6.95 -15.15
CA ASP A 148 10.59 -6.38 -14.23
C ASP A 148 9.28 -6.07 -14.97
N PRO A 149 8.15 -6.71 -14.60
CA PRO A 149 6.88 -6.48 -15.26
C PRO A 149 6.37 -5.03 -15.16
N ARG A 150 6.88 -4.26 -14.21
CA ARG A 150 6.57 -2.82 -14.09
C ARG A 150 6.94 -2.05 -15.35
N ALA A 151 8.01 -2.47 -16.02
CA ALA A 151 8.41 -1.87 -17.30
C ALA A 151 7.38 -2.14 -18.42
N MET A 152 6.82 -3.34 -18.46
CA MET A 152 5.73 -3.67 -19.38
C MET A 152 4.44 -2.91 -19.03
N ILE A 153 4.12 -2.78 -17.75
CA ILE A 153 2.90 -2.13 -17.25
C ILE A 153 2.96 -0.61 -17.48
N ALA A 154 3.98 0.03 -16.91
CA ALA A 154 4.08 1.49 -16.79
C ALA A 154 5.00 2.15 -17.82
N GLY A 155 5.76 1.36 -18.58
CA GLY A 155 6.88 1.82 -19.37
C GLY A 155 8.17 1.95 -18.56
N ALA A 156 9.24 2.24 -19.22
CA ALA A 156 10.57 2.37 -18.64
C ALA A 156 11.36 3.53 -19.29
N ILE A 157 12.37 4.00 -18.57
CA ILE A 157 13.36 4.91 -19.17
C ILE A 157 14.56 4.06 -19.59
N VAL A 158 14.82 4.04 -20.90
CA VAL A 158 15.96 3.33 -21.50
C VAL A 158 16.83 4.37 -22.18
N ASP A 159 18.09 4.46 -21.79
CA ASP A 159 19.05 5.44 -22.32
C ASP A 159 18.54 6.90 -22.27
N GLY A 160 17.80 7.24 -21.21
CA GLY A 160 17.24 8.57 -21.00
C GLY A 160 15.96 8.87 -21.81
N VAL A 161 15.45 7.89 -22.58
CA VAL A 161 14.22 8.00 -23.37
C VAL A 161 13.12 7.16 -22.72
N TYR A 162 11.91 7.74 -22.60
CA TYR A 162 10.75 6.98 -22.13
C TYR A 162 10.25 6.02 -23.21
N VAL A 163 10.21 4.74 -22.87
CA VAL A 163 9.64 3.67 -23.69
C VAL A 163 8.25 3.36 -23.15
N PRO A 164 7.16 3.60 -23.90
CA PRO A 164 5.80 3.36 -23.43
C PRO A 164 5.52 1.89 -23.15
N GLY A 165 4.91 1.65 -21.99
CA GLY A 165 4.34 0.34 -21.62
C GLY A 165 2.91 0.16 -22.12
N LEU A 166 2.23 -0.84 -21.58
CA LEU A 166 0.84 -1.16 -21.95
C LEU A 166 -0.14 -0.07 -21.52
N PHE A 167 -0.03 0.41 -20.28
CA PHE A 167 -0.95 1.37 -19.70
C PHE A 167 -0.53 2.83 -19.94
N ASP A 168 -1.46 3.75 -19.75
CA ASP A 168 -1.23 5.17 -19.92
C ASP A 168 -0.10 5.64 -18.99
N ARG A 169 0.73 6.54 -19.51
CA ARG A 169 1.87 7.10 -18.79
C ARG A 169 1.42 7.68 -17.45
N ASP A 170 2.20 7.45 -16.40
CA ASP A 170 1.99 7.91 -15.03
C ASP A 170 0.67 7.45 -14.37
N SER A 171 -0.10 6.56 -15.03
CA SER A 171 -1.35 6.05 -14.49
C SER A 171 -1.16 4.91 -13.49
N PHE A 172 -0.12 4.11 -13.62
CA PHE A 172 0.09 2.96 -12.75
C PHE A 172 0.35 3.39 -11.31
N GLN A 173 -0.43 2.84 -10.40
CA GLN A 173 -0.27 3.00 -8.96
C GLN A 173 -0.18 1.63 -8.31
N GLU A 174 1.04 1.24 -7.99
CA GLU A 174 1.32 -0.02 -7.33
C GLU A 174 0.86 0.01 -5.86
N THR A 175 0.36 -1.10 -5.36
CA THR A 175 0.03 -1.32 -3.95
C THR A 175 0.70 -2.60 -3.47
N LEU A 176 1.09 -2.65 -2.19
CA LEU A 176 1.71 -3.82 -1.57
C LEU A 176 3.09 -4.19 -2.15
N ALA A 177 3.81 -3.24 -2.72
CA ALA A 177 5.11 -3.48 -3.36
C ALA A 177 6.17 -4.13 -2.44
N GLY A 178 6.04 -3.98 -1.12
CA GLY A 178 6.93 -4.60 -0.14
C GLY A 178 6.48 -5.97 0.36
N TRP A 179 5.27 -6.41 -0.01
CA TRP A 179 4.69 -7.69 0.39
C TRP A 179 4.47 -8.57 -0.83
N ALA A 180 4.78 -9.88 -0.70
CA ALA A 180 4.65 -10.84 -1.81
C ALA A 180 5.34 -10.35 -3.09
N THR A 181 6.63 -10.04 -3.01
CA THR A 181 7.43 -9.37 -4.04
C THR A 181 7.52 -10.12 -5.39
N SER A 182 7.02 -11.35 -5.45
CA SER A 182 6.84 -12.11 -6.70
C SER A 182 5.61 -11.68 -7.51
N VAL A 183 4.75 -10.82 -6.96
CA VAL A 183 3.53 -10.36 -7.61
C VAL A 183 3.49 -8.84 -7.60
N VAL A 184 3.15 -8.23 -8.73
CA VAL A 184 2.92 -6.79 -8.87
C VAL A 184 1.41 -6.55 -8.90
N VAL A 185 0.92 -5.78 -7.94
CA VAL A 185 -0.51 -5.47 -7.82
C VAL A 185 -0.72 -3.97 -7.84
N GLY A 186 -1.67 -3.51 -8.60
CA GLY A 186 -1.96 -2.08 -8.67
C GLY A 186 -3.20 -1.74 -9.48
N ARG A 187 -3.29 -0.49 -9.83
CA ARG A 187 -4.29 0.06 -10.72
C ARG A 187 -3.62 0.91 -11.77
N ALA A 188 -4.15 0.87 -12.98
CA ALA A 188 -3.65 1.65 -14.10
C ALA A 188 -4.83 2.10 -14.99
N ARG A 189 -4.54 2.92 -15.98
CA ARG A 189 -5.50 3.32 -17.01
C ARG A 189 -5.00 2.94 -18.39
N LEU A 190 -5.94 2.57 -19.26
CA LEU A 190 -5.67 2.33 -20.67
C LEU A 190 -6.68 3.17 -21.47
N GLY A 191 -6.19 4.15 -22.20
CA GLY A 191 -7.04 5.15 -22.88
C GLY A 191 -7.95 5.89 -21.90
N GLY A 192 -7.49 6.16 -20.67
CA GLY A 192 -8.25 6.78 -19.59
C GLY A 192 -9.18 5.83 -18.83
N MET A 193 -9.45 4.63 -19.35
CA MET A 193 -10.29 3.62 -18.68
C MET A 193 -9.51 2.94 -17.55
N PRO A 194 -10.09 2.81 -16.34
CA PRO A 194 -9.42 2.21 -15.20
C PRO A 194 -9.41 0.67 -15.25
N PHE A 195 -8.27 0.09 -14.88
CA PHE A 195 -8.05 -1.35 -14.77
C PHE A 195 -7.42 -1.70 -13.42
N GLY A 196 -7.77 -2.88 -12.89
CA GLY A 196 -6.97 -3.58 -11.90
C GLY A 196 -5.83 -4.32 -12.60
N VAL A 197 -4.64 -4.25 -12.04
CA VAL A 197 -3.44 -4.89 -12.58
C VAL A 197 -2.96 -5.91 -11.58
N ILE A 198 -2.76 -7.14 -12.02
CA ILE A 198 -2.08 -8.22 -11.30
C ILE A 198 -1.11 -8.84 -12.29
N ASP A 199 0.16 -8.79 -11.97
CA ASP A 199 1.20 -9.39 -12.78
C ASP A 199 2.18 -10.16 -11.90
N HIS A 200 2.96 -11.01 -12.50
CA HIS A 200 3.86 -11.92 -11.82
C HIS A 200 5.30 -11.61 -12.24
N VAL A 201 6.16 -11.42 -11.26
CA VAL A 201 7.60 -11.29 -11.49
C VAL A 201 8.15 -12.65 -11.92
N GLY A 202 8.61 -12.78 -13.15
CA GLY A 202 9.02 -14.06 -13.77
C GLY A 202 10.18 -14.79 -13.09
N ARG A 203 10.71 -14.23 -11.98
CA ARG A 203 11.67 -14.85 -11.09
C ARG A 203 11.34 -14.46 -9.66
N ALA A 204 10.71 -15.36 -8.92
CA ALA A 204 10.55 -15.18 -7.49
C ALA A 204 11.93 -15.27 -6.81
N GLU A 205 12.40 -14.18 -6.24
CA GLU A 205 13.46 -14.23 -5.27
C GLU A 205 12.85 -14.65 -3.92
N CYS A 206 12.88 -15.94 -3.63
CA CYS A 206 12.60 -16.41 -2.27
C CYS A 206 13.75 -16.02 -1.37
N ARG A 207 13.52 -15.12 -0.42
CA ARG A 207 14.42 -14.96 0.73
C ARG A 207 14.18 -16.11 1.70
N GLU A 208 15.18 -16.96 1.86
CA GLU A 208 15.19 -17.92 2.94
C GLU A 208 15.41 -17.20 4.28
N SER A 209 14.97 -17.82 5.37
CA SER A 209 15.07 -17.28 6.74
C SER A 209 16.51 -17.04 7.22
N ASP A 210 17.50 -17.53 6.49
CA ASP A 210 18.93 -17.34 6.75
C ASP A 210 19.55 -16.14 6.02
N GLY A 211 18.75 -15.37 5.26
CA GLY A 211 19.20 -14.21 4.51
C GLY A 211 19.79 -14.51 3.13
N THR A 212 19.84 -15.78 2.72
CA THR A 212 20.27 -16.16 1.36
C THR A 212 19.15 -15.99 0.37
N THR A 213 19.47 -15.48 -0.82
CA THR A 213 18.51 -15.31 -1.91
C THR A 213 18.67 -16.46 -2.89
N ARG A 214 17.67 -17.33 -2.98
CA ARG A 214 17.58 -18.34 -4.04
C ARG A 214 16.57 -17.95 -5.07
N ALA A 215 16.95 -18.05 -6.34
CA ALA A 215 16.03 -17.94 -7.46
C ALA A 215 15.21 -19.23 -7.54
N GLY A 216 13.90 -19.13 -7.29
CA GLY A 216 12.96 -20.23 -7.41
C GLY A 216 11.89 -19.92 -8.44
N TRP A 217 11.54 -20.90 -9.27
CA TRP A 217 10.33 -20.86 -10.09
C TRP A 217 9.17 -21.27 -9.19
N GLY A 218 8.27 -20.35 -8.87
CA GLY A 218 7.01 -20.70 -8.23
C GLY A 218 6.10 -21.34 -9.28
N LEU A 219 6.13 -22.67 -9.40
CA LEU A 219 5.05 -23.40 -10.04
C LEU A 219 3.87 -23.42 -9.08
N PHE A 220 2.79 -22.75 -9.44
CA PHE A 220 1.48 -23.03 -8.86
C PHE A 220 0.99 -24.31 -9.55
N GLU A 221 1.13 -25.45 -8.90
CA GLU A 221 0.34 -26.63 -9.24
C GLU A 221 -1.07 -26.42 -8.69
N HIS A 222 -2.06 -26.65 -9.55
CA HIS A 222 -3.49 -26.56 -9.25
C HIS A 222 -3.96 -27.68 -8.31
#